data_8b87b532744115dd034296dfa342cc17
#
_entry.id   8b87b532744115dd034296dfa342cc17
#
_cell.length_a   1.000
_cell.length_b   1.000
_cell.length_c   1.000
_cell.angle_alpha   90.00
_cell.angle_beta   90.00
_cell.angle_gamma   90.00
#
_symmetry.space_group_name_H-M   'P 1'
#
loop_
_entity.id
_entity.type
_entity.pdbx_description
1 polymer ?
#
loop_
_entity_poly.entity_id
_entity_poly.type
_entity_poly.pdbx_seq_one_letter_code
_entity_poly.pdbx_strand_id
1 'polypeptide(L)'
;PCFYKSGDCAASVWEARFTPQEKGKYTYFFRYSEDGKVASESAPATFKSRRSRLQGILHVRDNWTLVYDNGKPFRGVGINLCWESRTEDDSKFFSDLHEQHDRFNFDAMLPDFAKNGGNFTRMWICDWNFPIDRQTGFNNHRYEETTEYMNRSAVERLDHVVNLSDDLGIKIMLCMGQGNVVADQAFFTCPDAKV
;
A
#
# COMPACT_ATOMS: atom_id res chain seq x y z
N PRO A 1 6.94 5.95 -10.84
CA PRO A 1 5.75 6.78 -11.09
C PRO A 1 5.76 8.03 -10.23
N CYS A 2 5.18 9.10 -10.73
CA CYS A 2 4.87 10.31 -9.97
C CYS A 2 3.42 10.30 -9.57
N PHE A 3 3.12 10.77 -8.38
CA PHE A 3 1.75 10.90 -7.89
C PHE A 3 1.61 12.15 -7.01
N TYR A 4 0.41 12.68 -6.98
CA TYR A 4 0.06 13.82 -6.17
C TYR A 4 0.09 13.44 -4.69
N LYS A 5 0.71 14.28 -3.87
CA LYS A 5 0.83 14.03 -2.43
C LYS A 5 -0.04 14.97 -1.60
N SER A 6 0.02 16.26 -1.88
CA SER A 6 -0.70 17.27 -1.09
C SER A 6 -0.72 18.63 -1.79
N GLY A 7 -1.53 19.55 -1.29
CA GLY A 7 -1.61 20.94 -1.74
C GLY A 7 -2.97 21.28 -2.33
N ASP A 8 -3.02 22.43 -2.96
CA ASP A 8 -4.18 22.97 -3.67
C ASP A 8 -3.79 23.43 -5.07
N CYS A 9 -4.69 24.12 -5.75
CA CYS A 9 -4.43 24.67 -7.10
C CYS A 9 -3.29 25.68 -7.15
N ALA A 10 -2.90 26.27 -6.01
CA ALA A 10 -1.84 27.28 -5.96
C ALA A 10 -0.47 26.66 -5.64
N ALA A 11 -0.45 25.57 -4.86
CA ALA A 11 0.79 24.89 -4.45
C ALA A 11 0.55 23.39 -4.23
N SER A 12 0.86 22.57 -5.22
CA SER A 12 0.77 21.12 -5.11
C SER A 12 2.13 20.47 -4.90
N VAL A 13 2.15 19.43 -4.07
CA VAL A 13 3.33 18.59 -3.83
C VAL A 13 3.14 17.26 -4.52
N TRP A 14 4.12 16.89 -5.33
CA TRP A 14 4.17 15.62 -6.03
C TRP A 14 5.31 14.77 -5.51
N GLU A 15 5.11 13.48 -5.43
CA GLU A 15 6.12 12.51 -5.02
C GLU A 15 6.41 11.53 -6.15
N ALA A 16 7.69 11.19 -6.32
CA ALA A 16 8.10 10.14 -7.23
C ALA A 16 8.83 9.05 -6.45
N ARG A 17 8.43 7.79 -6.65
CA ARG A 17 9.11 6.62 -6.07
C ARG A 17 9.78 5.82 -7.17
N PHE A 18 11.06 5.53 -6.98
CA PHE A 18 11.86 4.76 -7.92
C PHE A 18 12.76 3.79 -7.17
N THR A 19 12.71 2.53 -7.56
CA THR A 19 13.60 1.49 -7.04
C THR A 19 14.60 1.11 -8.13
N PRO A 20 15.90 1.41 -7.96
CA PRO A 20 16.92 1.06 -8.94
C PRO A 20 17.10 -0.46 -9.01
N GLN A 21 17.14 -1.00 -10.22
CA GLN A 21 17.37 -2.43 -10.47
C GLN A 21 18.85 -2.78 -10.51
N GLU A 22 19.72 -1.81 -10.77
CA GLU A 22 21.16 -2.02 -10.91
C GLU A 22 21.94 -1.18 -9.90
N LYS A 23 23.17 -1.62 -9.62
CA LYS A 23 24.11 -0.81 -8.83
C LYS A 23 24.71 0.25 -9.73
N GLY A 24 24.91 1.43 -9.18
CA GLY A 24 25.55 2.51 -9.95
C GLY A 24 25.17 3.88 -9.46
N LYS A 25 25.65 4.87 -10.17
CA LYS A 25 25.27 6.26 -9.99
C LYS A 25 24.10 6.54 -10.93
N TYR A 26 23.02 7.03 -10.35
CA TYR A 26 21.83 7.47 -11.06
C TYR A 26 21.78 8.98 -11.06
N THR A 27 21.40 9.54 -12.19
CA THR A 27 21.09 10.97 -12.33
C THR A 27 19.60 11.07 -12.64
N TYR A 28 18.93 11.98 -11.98
CA TYR A 28 17.51 12.22 -12.20
C TYR A 28 17.22 13.72 -12.20
N PHE A 29 16.13 14.09 -12.80
CA PHE A 29 15.53 15.42 -12.75
C PHE A 29 14.03 15.30 -12.83
N PHE A 30 13.34 16.31 -12.38
CA PHE A 30 11.87 16.41 -12.49
C PHE A 30 11.54 17.32 -13.66
N ARG A 31 10.54 16.93 -14.45
CA ARG A 31 10.01 17.72 -15.53
C ARG A 31 8.50 17.84 -15.36
N TYR A 32 8.04 19.07 -15.31
CA TYR A 32 6.62 19.40 -15.36
C TYR A 32 6.26 19.82 -16.79
N SER A 33 5.23 19.19 -17.33
CA SER A 33 4.72 19.51 -18.67
C SER A 33 3.23 19.81 -18.58
N GLU A 34 2.78 20.83 -19.30
CA GLU A 34 1.41 21.26 -19.40
C GLU A 34 1.04 21.29 -20.89
N ASP A 35 -0.08 20.69 -21.26
CA ASP A 35 -0.54 20.55 -22.66
C ASP A 35 0.56 20.04 -23.62
N GLY A 36 1.36 19.08 -23.16
CA GLY A 36 2.45 18.48 -23.92
C GLY A 36 3.71 19.36 -24.08
N LYS A 37 3.74 20.53 -23.45
CA LYS A 37 4.90 21.44 -23.44
C LYS A 37 5.57 21.42 -22.08
N VAL A 38 6.91 21.43 -22.08
CA VAL A 38 7.68 21.53 -20.84
C VAL A 38 7.50 22.93 -20.27
N ALA A 39 6.88 22.99 -19.09
CA ALA A 39 6.67 24.25 -18.36
C ALA A 39 7.81 24.52 -17.35
N SER A 40 8.36 23.47 -16.74
CA SER A 40 9.46 23.61 -15.79
C SER A 40 10.31 22.35 -15.74
N GLU A 41 11.58 22.52 -15.40
CA GLU A 41 12.52 21.42 -15.20
C GLU A 41 13.44 21.72 -14.02
N SER A 42 13.65 20.73 -13.14
CA SER A 42 14.58 20.88 -12.03
C SER A 42 16.04 20.73 -12.49
N ALA A 43 16.96 21.26 -11.71
CA ALA A 43 18.37 20.90 -11.87
C ALA A 43 18.58 19.38 -11.70
N PRO A 44 19.50 18.76 -12.43
CA PRO A 44 19.83 17.35 -12.25
C PRO A 44 20.38 17.07 -10.85
N ALA A 45 19.87 16.02 -10.23
CA ALA A 45 20.37 15.52 -8.95
C ALA A 45 20.87 14.07 -9.10
N THR A 46 21.66 13.60 -8.17
CA THR A 46 22.25 12.26 -8.27
C THR A 46 22.12 11.49 -6.96
N PHE A 47 21.97 10.18 -7.10
CA PHE A 47 22.13 9.25 -5.97
C PHE A 47 22.93 8.01 -6.42
N LYS A 48 23.39 7.23 -5.46
CA LYS A 48 24.14 6.01 -5.73
C LYS A 48 23.39 4.79 -5.20
N SER A 49 23.00 3.90 -6.09
CA SER A 49 22.51 2.57 -5.73
C SER A 49 23.67 1.67 -5.31
N ARG A 50 23.51 1.01 -4.18
CA ARG A 50 24.49 0.09 -3.60
C ARG A 50 23.87 -1.31 -3.48
N ARG A 51 24.73 -2.31 -3.24
CA ARG A 51 24.25 -3.64 -2.95
C ARG A 51 23.41 -3.62 -1.67
N SER A 52 22.16 -4.10 -1.78
CA SER A 52 21.28 -4.33 -0.64
C SER A 52 21.51 -5.73 -0.04
N ARG A 53 21.21 -5.87 1.25
CA ARG A 53 21.07 -7.18 1.91
C ARG A 53 19.64 -7.71 1.81
N LEU A 54 18.71 -6.90 1.32
CA LEU A 54 17.33 -7.32 1.07
C LEU A 54 17.32 -8.43 0.01
N GLN A 55 16.35 -9.32 0.14
CA GLN A 55 16.24 -10.47 -0.74
C GLN A 55 15.58 -10.14 -2.08
N GLY A 56 15.02 -8.93 -2.18
CA GLY A 56 14.26 -8.48 -3.34
C GLY A 56 12.77 -8.83 -3.25
N ILE A 57 12.08 -8.72 -4.36
CA ILE A 57 10.65 -8.97 -4.50
C ILE A 57 10.40 -10.48 -4.60
N LEU A 58 9.20 -10.92 -4.21
CA LEU A 58 8.76 -12.29 -4.40
C LEU A 58 8.22 -12.51 -5.81
N HIS A 59 8.65 -13.61 -6.42
CA HIS A 59 8.19 -14.09 -7.72
C HIS A 59 7.69 -15.51 -7.63
N VAL A 60 6.78 -15.86 -8.51
CA VAL A 60 6.43 -17.25 -8.74
C VAL A 60 7.47 -17.86 -9.67
N ARG A 61 8.23 -18.84 -9.17
CA ARG A 61 9.06 -19.72 -9.99
C ARG A 61 8.33 -21.03 -10.12
N ASP A 62 8.16 -21.50 -11.32
CA ASP A 62 7.28 -22.63 -11.60
C ASP A 62 5.84 -22.36 -11.10
N ASN A 63 4.97 -23.33 -11.08
CA ASN A 63 3.57 -23.13 -10.66
C ASN A 63 3.36 -23.09 -9.15
N TRP A 64 4.40 -23.37 -8.34
CA TRP A 64 4.22 -23.68 -6.91
C TRP A 64 5.21 -23.01 -5.96
N THR A 65 6.33 -22.54 -6.47
CA THR A 65 7.41 -22.05 -5.63
C THR A 65 7.51 -20.53 -5.69
N LEU A 66 7.39 -19.89 -4.54
CA LEU A 66 7.71 -18.47 -4.39
C LEU A 66 9.21 -18.34 -4.09
N VAL A 67 9.87 -17.47 -4.82
CA VAL A 67 11.29 -17.15 -4.66
C VAL A 67 11.51 -15.65 -4.64
N TYR A 68 12.54 -15.21 -3.94
CA TYR A 68 13.02 -13.84 -4.02
C TYR A 68 13.87 -13.59 -5.28
N ASP A 69 14.10 -12.34 -5.63
CA ASP A 69 15.01 -11.93 -6.72
C ASP A 69 16.38 -12.58 -6.63
N ASN A 70 16.87 -12.84 -5.43
CA ASN A 70 18.15 -13.51 -5.20
C ASN A 70 18.09 -15.04 -5.37
N GLY A 71 16.96 -15.60 -5.79
CA GLY A 71 16.72 -17.03 -6.03
C GLY A 71 16.45 -17.87 -4.78
N LYS A 72 16.47 -17.27 -3.59
CA LYS A 72 16.13 -18.00 -2.36
C LYS A 72 14.65 -18.33 -2.32
N PRO A 73 14.26 -19.54 -1.93
CA PRO A 73 12.86 -19.90 -1.79
C PRO A 73 12.23 -19.15 -0.60
N PHE A 74 11.01 -18.71 -0.79
CA PHE A 74 10.18 -18.17 0.27
C PHE A 74 9.30 -19.30 0.85
N ARG A 75 9.31 -19.42 2.16
CA ARG A 75 8.44 -20.35 2.90
C ARG A 75 7.48 -19.51 3.74
N GLY A 76 6.27 -19.35 3.23
CA GLY A 76 5.23 -18.57 3.91
C GLY A 76 4.62 -19.36 5.08
N VAL A 77 4.62 -18.75 6.25
CA VAL A 77 3.78 -19.12 7.39
C VAL A 77 2.77 -18.01 7.54
N GLY A 78 1.53 -18.26 7.14
CA GLY A 78 0.58 -17.18 6.93
C GLY A 78 -0.80 -17.44 7.52
N ILE A 79 -1.48 -16.33 7.77
CA ILE A 79 -2.90 -16.27 8.12
C ILE A 79 -3.57 -15.15 7.31
N ASN A 80 -4.90 -15.16 7.31
CA ASN A 80 -5.70 -14.09 6.70
C ASN A 80 -5.95 -12.98 7.72
N LEU A 81 -5.08 -11.96 7.76
CA LEU A 81 -5.36 -10.69 8.42
C LEU A 81 -5.93 -9.75 7.36
N CYS A 82 -7.14 -10.04 6.90
CA CYS A 82 -7.69 -9.42 5.70
C CYS A 82 -8.01 -7.94 5.87
N TRP A 83 -8.42 -7.52 7.07
CA TRP A 83 -8.79 -6.14 7.40
C TRP A 83 -8.58 -5.85 8.88
N GLU A 84 -8.54 -4.58 9.21
CA GLU A 84 -8.67 -4.12 10.59
C GLU A 84 -10.13 -4.26 11.03
N SER A 85 -10.37 -4.40 12.33
CA SER A 85 -11.72 -4.57 12.85
C SER A 85 -12.63 -3.42 12.43
N ARG A 86 -13.89 -3.72 12.23
CA ARG A 86 -14.95 -2.75 11.96
C ARG A 86 -15.61 -2.33 13.26
N THR A 87 -16.19 -1.13 13.31
CA THR A 87 -16.93 -0.64 14.46
C THR A 87 -18.14 -1.51 14.83
N GLU A 88 -18.65 -2.26 13.85
CA GLU A 88 -19.80 -3.17 14.01
C GLU A 88 -19.37 -4.63 14.21
N ASP A 89 -18.07 -4.87 14.35
CA ASP A 89 -17.54 -6.20 14.63
C ASP A 89 -17.78 -6.52 16.10
N ASP A 90 -18.76 -7.36 16.38
CA ASP A 90 -19.19 -7.80 17.71
C ASP A 90 -18.39 -9.00 18.23
N SER A 91 -17.38 -9.46 17.48
CA SER A 91 -16.51 -10.50 17.99
C SER A 91 -15.73 -9.98 19.19
N LYS A 92 -15.70 -10.74 20.26
CA LYS A 92 -14.97 -10.39 21.48
C LYS A 92 -13.50 -10.04 21.21
N PHE A 93 -12.87 -10.76 20.30
CA PHE A 93 -11.48 -10.53 19.92
C PHE A 93 -11.26 -9.11 19.33
N PHE A 94 -12.14 -8.68 18.44
CA PHE A 94 -12.03 -7.35 17.83
C PHE A 94 -12.47 -6.25 18.80
N SER A 95 -13.43 -6.51 19.68
CA SER A 95 -13.82 -5.59 20.75
C SER A 95 -12.63 -5.27 21.65
N ASP A 96 -11.95 -6.31 22.13
CA ASP A 96 -10.77 -6.16 23.00
C ASP A 96 -9.64 -5.39 22.29
N LEU A 97 -9.42 -5.63 20.98
CA LEU A 97 -8.45 -4.86 20.19
C LEU A 97 -8.86 -3.40 20.05
N HIS A 98 -10.13 -3.10 19.85
CA HIS A 98 -10.62 -1.71 19.79
C HIS A 98 -10.41 -0.97 21.09
N GLU A 99 -10.64 -1.62 22.23
CA GLU A 99 -10.41 -1.02 23.55
C GLU A 99 -8.94 -0.69 23.79
N GLN A 100 -8.03 -1.54 23.29
CA GLN A 100 -6.60 -1.40 23.53
C GLN A 100 -5.87 -0.54 22.49
N HIS A 101 -6.31 -0.59 21.23
CA HIS A 101 -5.57 -0.04 20.09
C HIS A 101 -6.40 0.87 19.18
N ASP A 102 -7.58 1.28 19.67
CA ASP A 102 -8.52 2.02 18.86
C ASP A 102 -8.84 1.25 17.56
N ARG A 103 -9.06 1.98 16.51
CA ARG A 103 -9.44 1.47 15.18
C ARG A 103 -8.26 0.96 14.32
N PHE A 104 -7.01 1.10 14.78
CA PHE A 104 -5.81 0.73 14.02
C PHE A 104 -5.17 -0.57 14.54
N ASN A 105 -5.85 -1.67 14.33
CA ASN A 105 -5.47 -2.95 14.93
C ASN A 105 -4.27 -3.64 14.29
N PHE A 106 -3.92 -3.34 13.05
CA PHE A 106 -2.72 -3.93 12.42
C PHE A 106 -1.44 -3.61 13.18
N ASP A 107 -1.39 -2.45 13.85
CA ASP A 107 -0.23 -2.06 14.66
C ASP A 107 0.02 -3.01 15.86
N ALA A 108 -1.00 -3.69 16.32
CA ALA A 108 -0.90 -4.73 17.34
C ALA A 108 -0.79 -6.14 16.74
N MET A 109 -1.62 -6.42 15.74
CA MET A 109 -1.75 -7.77 15.17
C MET A 109 -0.50 -8.21 14.40
N LEU A 110 0.13 -7.32 13.64
CA LEU A 110 1.30 -7.66 12.82
C LEU A 110 2.55 -7.95 13.65
N PRO A 111 2.91 -7.14 14.67
CA PRO A 111 4.03 -7.47 15.55
C PRO A 111 3.82 -8.79 16.29
N ASP A 112 2.63 -9.04 16.82
CA ASP A 112 2.34 -10.31 17.51
C ASP A 112 2.40 -11.50 16.55
N PHE A 113 1.87 -11.35 15.35
CA PHE A 113 1.97 -12.37 14.30
C PHE A 113 3.42 -12.67 13.91
N ALA A 114 4.26 -11.64 13.70
CA ALA A 114 5.68 -11.83 13.41
C ALA A 114 6.44 -12.49 14.55
N LYS A 115 6.16 -12.08 15.80
CA LYS A 115 6.75 -12.67 17.01
C LYS A 115 6.48 -14.17 17.12
N ASN A 116 5.34 -14.62 16.63
CA ASN A 116 4.94 -16.02 16.60
C ASN A 116 5.38 -16.77 15.32
N GLY A 117 6.27 -16.18 14.52
CA GLY A 117 6.87 -16.81 13.35
C GLY A 117 6.08 -16.64 12.05
N GLY A 118 5.04 -15.83 12.07
CA GLY A 118 4.28 -15.47 10.88
C GLY A 118 5.09 -14.54 9.95
N ASN A 119 5.01 -14.77 8.65
CA ASN A 119 5.75 -13.96 7.67
C ASN A 119 4.99 -13.72 6.37
N PHE A 120 3.71 -14.09 6.32
CA PHE A 120 2.86 -13.91 5.14
C PHE A 120 1.42 -13.67 5.54
N THR A 121 0.80 -12.65 4.98
CA THR A 121 -0.62 -12.38 5.20
C THR A 121 -1.29 -11.88 3.93
N ARG A 122 -2.60 -12.05 3.87
CA ARG A 122 -3.46 -11.48 2.84
C ARG A 122 -4.25 -10.32 3.43
N MET A 123 -4.23 -9.19 2.74
CA MET A 123 -5.00 -7.99 3.08
C MET A 123 -5.89 -7.56 1.92
N TRP A 124 -7.02 -6.96 2.22
CA TRP A 124 -7.96 -6.49 1.22
C TRP A 124 -7.98 -4.97 1.14
N ILE A 125 -8.07 -4.46 -0.08
CA ILE A 125 -8.51 -3.10 -0.37
C ILE A 125 -10.02 -3.18 -0.59
N CYS A 126 -10.78 -2.56 0.29
CA CYS A 126 -12.25 -2.57 0.26
C CYS A 126 -12.80 -1.39 1.06
N ASP A 127 -14.11 -1.25 1.11
CA ASP A 127 -14.80 -0.09 1.70
C ASP A 127 -14.44 0.23 3.15
N TRP A 128 -14.09 -0.79 3.91
CA TRP A 128 -13.74 -0.64 5.34
C TRP A 128 -12.27 -0.86 5.64
N ASN A 129 -11.45 -1.18 4.63
CA ASN A 129 -10.02 -1.40 4.78
C ASN A 129 -9.25 -0.88 3.58
N PHE A 130 -8.50 0.19 3.77
CA PHE A 130 -7.78 0.91 2.72
C PHE A 130 -8.67 1.34 1.53
N PRO A 131 -9.76 2.10 1.76
CA PRO A 131 -10.66 2.56 0.70
C PRO A 131 -10.00 3.69 -0.12
N ILE A 132 -8.92 3.40 -0.82
CA ILE A 132 -8.04 4.37 -1.49
C ILE A 132 -8.72 5.11 -2.64
N ASP A 133 -9.75 4.52 -3.23
CA ASP A 133 -10.52 5.04 -4.36
C ASP A 133 -11.92 5.55 -3.94
N ARG A 134 -12.18 5.64 -2.65
CA ARG A 134 -13.47 6.10 -2.13
C ARG A 134 -13.37 7.45 -1.44
N GLN A 135 -14.31 8.30 -1.75
CA GLN A 135 -14.40 9.66 -1.22
C GLN A 135 -15.20 9.74 0.07
N THR A 136 -16.29 8.99 0.15
CA THR A 136 -17.26 8.99 1.26
C THR A 136 -17.89 7.61 1.44
N GLY A 137 -18.73 7.45 2.45
CA GLY A 137 -19.55 6.27 2.62
C GLY A 137 -18.80 5.08 3.24
N PHE A 138 -17.72 5.35 3.98
CA PHE A 138 -17.05 4.31 4.76
C PHE A 138 -17.93 3.87 5.92
N ASN A 139 -17.98 2.58 6.19
CA ASN A 139 -18.74 2.07 7.33
C ASN A 139 -17.95 2.06 8.65
N ASN A 140 -16.89 2.84 8.74
CA ASN A 140 -16.18 3.12 9.99
C ASN A 140 -15.54 4.51 9.94
N HIS A 141 -15.20 5.05 11.11
CA HIS A 141 -14.61 6.38 11.25
C HIS A 141 -13.06 6.40 11.17
N ARG A 142 -12.49 5.38 10.57
CA ARG A 142 -11.03 5.23 10.46
C ARG A 142 -10.44 6.16 9.41
N TYR A 143 -11.20 6.45 8.38
CA TYR A 143 -10.75 7.21 7.22
C TYR A 143 -11.52 8.53 7.14
N GLU A 144 -10.85 9.56 6.64
CA GLU A 144 -11.43 10.89 6.45
C GLU A 144 -12.15 10.96 5.11
N GLU A 145 -13.29 11.62 5.08
CA GLU A 145 -13.98 11.94 3.83
C GLU A 145 -13.18 12.95 3.01
N THR A 146 -13.22 12.82 1.70
CA THR A 146 -12.49 13.68 0.78
C THR A 146 -13.31 13.97 -0.48
N THR A 147 -12.96 15.03 -1.16
CA THR A 147 -13.45 15.33 -2.52
C THR A 147 -12.41 14.99 -3.58
N GLU A 148 -11.22 14.56 -3.17
CA GLU A 148 -10.14 14.18 -4.06
C GLU A 148 -10.38 12.78 -4.65
N TYR A 149 -9.76 12.50 -5.80
CA TYR A 149 -9.84 11.21 -6.47
C TYR A 149 -9.32 10.05 -5.58
N MET A 150 -8.22 10.29 -4.88
CA MET A 150 -7.66 9.32 -3.96
C MET A 150 -7.90 9.74 -2.51
N ASN A 151 -8.37 8.82 -1.70
CA ASN A 151 -8.47 9.04 -0.26
C ASN A 151 -7.09 9.00 0.39
N ARG A 152 -6.58 10.18 0.75
CA ARG A 152 -5.25 10.32 1.33
C ARG A 152 -5.09 9.57 2.64
N SER A 153 -6.06 9.66 3.55
CA SER A 153 -5.98 8.98 4.84
C SER A 153 -5.88 7.46 4.69
N ALA A 154 -6.54 6.90 3.68
CA ALA A 154 -6.44 5.48 3.36
C ALA A 154 -5.08 5.13 2.72
N VAL A 155 -4.55 5.98 1.85
CA VAL A 155 -3.21 5.78 1.24
C VAL A 155 -2.11 5.86 2.31
N GLU A 156 -2.17 6.84 3.19
CA GLU A 156 -1.20 6.99 4.29
C GLU A 156 -1.24 5.80 5.25
N ARG A 157 -2.45 5.30 5.53
CA ARG A 157 -2.60 4.09 6.34
C ARG A 157 -2.04 2.85 5.65
N LEU A 158 -2.29 2.68 4.36
CA LEU A 158 -1.71 1.57 3.58
C LEU A 158 -0.19 1.65 3.54
N ASP A 159 0.38 2.83 3.29
CA ASP A 159 1.83 3.04 3.31
C ASP A 159 2.43 2.68 4.68
N HIS A 160 1.78 3.10 5.78
CA HIS A 160 2.21 2.74 7.13
C HIS A 160 2.23 1.22 7.34
N VAL A 161 1.14 0.54 6.99
CA VAL A 161 1.01 -0.92 7.19
C VAL A 161 2.00 -1.70 6.32
N VAL A 162 2.25 -1.26 5.09
CA VAL A 162 3.26 -1.85 4.20
C VAL A 162 4.66 -1.69 4.80
N ASN A 163 5.01 -0.51 5.29
CA ASN A 163 6.30 -0.26 5.92
C ASN A 163 6.47 -1.10 7.21
N LEU A 164 5.47 -1.12 8.08
CA LEU A 164 5.46 -1.94 9.29
C LEU A 164 5.64 -3.42 8.95
N SER A 165 4.95 -3.92 7.93
CA SER A 165 5.08 -5.31 7.49
C SER A 165 6.47 -5.63 6.95
N ASP A 166 7.09 -4.71 6.21
CA ASP A 166 8.45 -4.91 5.70
C ASP A 166 9.48 -4.91 6.82
N ASP A 167 9.35 -4.03 7.80
CA ASP A 167 10.20 -3.99 9.01
C ASP A 167 10.08 -5.28 9.82
N LEU A 168 8.91 -5.89 9.88
CA LEU A 168 8.64 -7.16 10.55
C LEU A 168 8.98 -8.40 9.71
N GLY A 169 9.37 -8.22 8.45
CA GLY A 169 9.64 -9.31 7.51
C GLY A 169 8.40 -10.04 7.00
N ILE A 170 7.21 -9.46 7.16
CA ILE A 170 5.95 -10.02 6.69
C ILE A 170 5.73 -9.60 5.22
N LYS A 171 5.43 -10.58 4.37
CA LYS A 171 5.01 -10.32 2.98
C LYS A 171 3.49 -10.26 2.89
N ILE A 172 3.00 -9.25 2.20
CA ILE A 172 1.56 -9.01 2.02
C ILE A 172 1.14 -9.45 0.63
N MET A 173 0.10 -10.27 0.56
CA MET A 173 -0.70 -10.42 -0.65
C MET A 173 -1.85 -9.42 -0.62
N LEU A 174 -1.67 -8.32 -1.33
CA LEU A 174 -2.69 -7.28 -1.40
C LEU A 174 -3.75 -7.68 -2.43
N CYS A 175 -4.98 -7.83 -1.98
CA CYS A 175 -6.12 -8.21 -2.80
C CYS A 175 -6.97 -6.98 -3.09
N MET A 176 -7.22 -6.72 -4.34
CA MET A 176 -8.08 -5.62 -4.78
C MET A 176 -9.54 -6.08 -4.72
N GLY A 177 -10.26 -5.53 -3.75
CA GLY A 177 -11.65 -5.88 -3.48
C GLY A 177 -11.85 -7.20 -2.72
N GLN A 178 -13.08 -7.44 -2.34
CA GLN A 178 -13.54 -8.71 -1.79
C GLN A 178 -14.23 -9.55 -2.89
N GLY A 179 -14.60 -10.79 -2.60
CA GLY A 179 -15.09 -11.75 -3.58
C GLY A 179 -16.26 -11.31 -4.48
N ASN A 180 -16.95 -10.23 -4.16
CA ASN A 180 -18.03 -9.63 -4.95
C ASN A 180 -17.58 -8.44 -5.82
N VAL A 181 -16.28 -8.22 -5.99
CA VAL A 181 -15.72 -7.08 -6.73
C VAL A 181 -16.30 -6.94 -8.14
N VAL A 182 -16.64 -8.06 -8.78
CA VAL A 182 -17.28 -8.04 -10.11
C VAL A 182 -18.69 -7.42 -10.05
N ALA A 183 -19.35 -7.47 -8.89
CA ALA A 183 -20.64 -6.86 -8.66
C ALA A 183 -20.53 -5.45 -8.07
N ASP A 184 -19.41 -5.09 -7.49
CA ASP A 184 -19.13 -3.76 -6.97
C ASP A 184 -18.61 -2.86 -8.10
N GLN A 185 -19.55 -2.27 -8.83
CA GLN A 185 -19.25 -1.45 -10.02
C GLN A 185 -18.39 -0.22 -9.71
N ALA A 186 -18.28 0.17 -8.45
CA ALA A 186 -17.50 1.35 -8.08
C ALA A 186 -16.02 1.25 -8.45
N PHE A 187 -15.44 0.05 -8.40
CA PHE A 187 -14.04 -0.19 -8.75
C PHE A 187 -13.77 -0.11 -10.26
N PHE A 188 -14.78 -0.41 -11.09
CA PHE A 188 -14.65 -0.46 -12.56
C PHE A 188 -15.34 0.70 -13.27
N THR A 189 -16.07 1.53 -12.56
CA THR A 189 -16.79 2.66 -13.13
C THR A 189 -16.09 4.00 -12.97
N CYS A 190 -14.87 4.02 -12.42
CA CYS A 190 -14.05 5.20 -12.50
C CYS A 190 -13.83 5.55 -13.98
N PRO A 191 -14.27 6.73 -14.48
CA PRO A 191 -14.14 7.08 -15.89
C PRO A 191 -12.70 7.03 -16.39
N ASP A 192 -11.74 7.23 -15.50
CA ASP A 192 -10.31 7.28 -15.78
C ASP A 192 -9.61 5.90 -15.66
N ALA A 193 -10.31 4.87 -15.19
CA ALA A 193 -9.80 3.49 -15.16
C ALA A 193 -9.88 2.79 -16.53
N LYS A 194 -10.24 3.51 -17.58
CA LYS A 194 -10.27 3.03 -18.97
C LYS A 194 -9.00 3.41 -19.73
N VAL A 195 -7.85 3.29 -19.08
CA VAL A 195 -6.56 3.40 -19.77
C VAL A 195 -5.90 2.04 -19.84
#